data_1e142900ab91a0d53e65b4e88cfaff96
#
_entry.id   1e142900ab91a0d53e65b4e88cfaff96
#
_cell.length_a   1.000
_cell.length_b   1.000
_cell.length_c   1.000
_cell.angle_alpha   90.00
_cell.angle_beta   90.00
_cell.angle_gamma   90.00
#
_symmetry.space_group_name_H-M   'P 1'
#
loop_
_entity.id
_entity.type
_entity.pdbx_description
1 polymer ?
#
loop_
_entity_poly.entity_id
_entity_poly.type
_entity_poly.pdbx_seq_one_letter_code
_entity_poly.pdbx_strand_id
1 'polypeptide(L)' 'MKTKETNTNELNQYKIKFIYIDTPLNVHERYFMAYSKQEVESMLPKITDSNLRDNNNEYELISIEKFNRFADRWEEE' A
#
# COMPACT_ATOMS: atom_id res chain seq x y z
N MET A 1 18.56 -1.72 23.01
CA MET A 1 18.21 -1.80 22.50
C MET A 1 17.83 -1.59 21.93
N LYS A 2 17.49 -1.51 21.65
CA LYS A 2 16.87 -1.48 21.16
C LYS A 2 16.33 -1.95 20.46
N THR A 3 16.00 -2.06 20.36
CA THR A 3 15.17 -2.84 20.01
C THR A 3 14.39 -2.50 18.94
N LYS A 4 14.02 -1.45 18.68
CA LYS A 4 13.22 -1.12 17.74
C LYS A 4 13.73 -1.39 16.49
N GLU A 5 14.91 -1.50 16.30
CA GLU A 5 15.41 -1.79 15.10
C GLU A 5 14.99 -3.07 14.65
N THR A 6 14.74 -3.96 15.50
CA THR A 6 14.36 -5.26 15.07
C THR A 6 13.07 -5.24 14.36
N ASN A 7 12.26 -4.24 14.59
CA ASN A 7 11.00 -4.22 13.94
C ASN A 7 11.09 -3.96 12.49
N THR A 8 12.16 -3.38 12.04
CA THR A 8 12.25 -3.07 10.63
C THR A 8 12.52 -4.30 9.83
N ASN A 9 12.81 -5.43 10.48
CA ASN A 9 13.02 -6.64 9.73
C ASN A 9 11.81 -7.52 9.65
N GLU A 10 10.69 -7.06 10.15
CA GLU A 10 9.50 -7.85 10.09
C GLU A 10 8.65 -7.45 8.93
N LEU A 11 8.15 -8.42 8.22
CA LEU A 11 7.20 -8.14 7.15
C LEU A 11 5.83 -7.95 7.74
N ASN A 12 5.19 -6.91 7.32
CA ASN A 12 3.83 -6.60 7.75
C ASN A 12 2.91 -6.68 6.56
N GLN A 13 1.64 -6.91 6.83
CA GLN A 13 0.66 -7.00 5.78
C GLN A 13 0.11 -5.62 5.52
N TYR A 14 0.09 -5.21 4.28
CA TYR A 14 -0.41 -3.90 3.90
C TYR A 14 -1.51 -4.03 2.88
N LYS A 15 -2.41 -3.07 2.89
CA LYS A 15 -3.47 -2.98 1.91
C LYS A 15 -3.46 -1.55 1.38
N ILE A 16 -3.50 -1.38 0.07
CA ILE A 16 -3.68 -0.05 -0.47
C ILE A 16 -5.01 0.00 -1.20
N LYS A 17 -5.64 1.15 -1.15
CA LYS A 17 -6.86 1.41 -1.89
C LYS A 17 -6.61 2.59 -2.80
N PHE A 18 -7.03 2.47 -4.02
CA PHE A 18 -6.79 3.54 -4.99
C PHE A 18 -7.82 3.50 -6.09
N ILE A 19 -7.90 4.57 -6.86
CA ILE A 19 -8.74 4.63 -8.04
C ILE A 19 -7.89 5.11 -9.18
N TYR A 20 -8.30 4.79 -10.40
CA TYR A 20 -7.71 5.42 -11.57
C TYR A 20 -8.57 6.62 -11.91
N ILE A 21 -7.95 7.68 -12.36
CA ILE A 21 -8.64 8.94 -12.59
C ILE A 21 -9.73 8.78 -13.64
N ASP A 22 -9.50 7.95 -14.64
CA ASP A 22 -10.47 7.79 -15.70
C ASP A 22 -11.63 6.87 -15.29
N THR A 23 -11.57 6.19 -14.17
CA THR A 23 -12.67 5.36 -13.69
C THR A 23 -12.83 5.54 -12.20
N PRO A 24 -13.20 6.75 -11.77
CA PRO A 24 -13.11 7.08 -10.35
C PRO A 24 -14.10 6.34 -9.45
N LEU A 25 -15.12 5.72 -10.04
CA LEU A 25 -16.06 5.00 -9.22
C LEU A 25 -15.61 3.59 -8.89
N ASN A 26 -14.51 3.14 -9.50
CA ASN A 26 -14.02 1.81 -9.26
C ASN A 26 -12.86 1.84 -8.29
N VAL A 27 -13.11 1.42 -7.07
CA VAL A 27 -12.07 1.39 -6.05
C VAL A 27 -11.35 0.06 -6.15
N HIS A 28 -10.04 0.12 -6.21
CA HIS A 28 -9.21 -1.07 -6.28
C HIS A 28 -8.50 -1.27 -4.96
N GLU A 29 -8.31 -2.53 -4.57
CA GLU A 29 -7.57 -2.86 -3.37
C GLU A 29 -6.48 -3.84 -3.73
N ARG A 30 -5.32 -3.68 -3.14
CA ARG A 30 -4.22 -4.62 -3.32
C ARG A 30 -3.62 -4.92 -1.97
N TYR A 31 -3.24 -6.17 -1.79
CA TYR A 31 -2.70 -6.65 -0.52
C TYR A 31 -1.30 -7.17 -0.77
N PHE A 32 -0.38 -6.89 0.13
CA PHE A 32 0.98 -7.39 -0.02
C PHE A 32 1.77 -7.23 1.27
N MET A 33 2.95 -7.81 1.29
CA MET A 33 3.80 -7.76 2.47
C MET A 33 4.92 -6.78 2.23
N ALA A 34 5.26 -6.02 3.21
CA ALA A 34 6.36 -5.06 3.12
C ALA A 34 6.91 -4.80 4.50
N TYR A 35 8.10 -4.21 4.55
CA TYR A 35 8.72 -3.94 5.82
C TYR A 35 8.28 -2.59 6.40
N SER A 36 7.83 -1.68 5.57
CA SER A 36 7.45 -0.35 6.05
C SER A 36 6.54 0.35 5.07
N LYS A 37 5.87 1.39 5.52
CA LYS A 37 5.04 2.21 4.66
C LYS A 37 5.87 2.83 3.56
N GLN A 38 7.09 3.21 3.86
CA GLN A 38 7.94 3.82 2.88
C GLN A 38 8.24 2.86 1.75
N GLU A 39 8.41 1.60 2.05
CA GLU A 39 8.62 0.60 1.04
C GLU A 39 7.37 0.47 0.17
N VAL A 40 6.19 0.50 0.80
CA VAL A 40 4.94 0.44 0.07
C VAL A 40 4.86 1.60 -0.91
N GLU A 41 5.20 2.78 -0.44
CA GLU A 41 5.12 3.97 -1.29
C GLU A 41 6.04 3.85 -2.49
N SER A 42 7.19 3.26 -2.32
CA SER A 42 8.13 3.13 -3.42
C SER A 42 7.64 2.12 -4.45
N MET A 43 6.72 1.24 -4.08
CA MET A 43 6.23 0.23 -4.99
C MET A 43 4.94 0.64 -5.68
N LEU A 44 4.37 1.77 -5.32
CA LEU A 44 3.07 2.16 -5.85
C LEU A 44 2.98 2.16 -7.38
N PRO A 45 3.94 2.65 -8.10
CA PRO A 45 3.82 2.65 -9.55
C PRO A 45 3.66 1.25 -10.13
N LYS A 46 4.31 0.24 -9.53
CA LYS A 46 4.16 -1.07 -9.99
C LYS A 46 2.88 -1.67 -9.54
N ILE A 47 2.46 -1.41 -8.32
CA ILE A 47 1.25 -1.96 -7.76
C ILE A 47 0.04 -1.46 -8.54
N THR A 48 0.07 -0.20 -8.93
CA THR A 48 -1.07 0.39 -9.60
C THR A 48 -0.98 0.22 -11.10
N ASP A 49 0.12 -0.40 -11.59
CA ASP A 49 0.32 -0.61 -13.01
C ASP A 49 0.42 0.68 -13.79
N SER A 50 0.68 1.78 -13.11
CA SER A 50 0.68 3.05 -13.81
C SER A 50 1.79 3.12 -14.84
N ASN A 51 2.88 2.36 -14.64
CA ASN A 51 3.94 2.37 -15.61
C ASN A 51 3.64 1.50 -16.81
N LEU A 52 2.67 0.63 -16.73
CA LEU A 52 2.37 -0.30 -17.79
C LEU A 52 1.20 0.11 -18.65
N ARG A 53 0.44 1.03 -18.19
CA ARG A 53 -0.75 1.44 -18.93
C ARG A 53 -0.40 2.54 -19.91
N ASP A 54 -1.11 2.61 -20.99
CA ASP A 54 -0.92 3.65 -21.93
C ASP A 54 -1.59 4.84 -21.53
N ASN A 55 -1.20 5.94 -21.82
CA ASN A 55 -1.79 7.15 -21.63
C ASN A 55 -2.27 7.35 -20.39
N ASN A 56 -2.32 8.27 -19.79
CA ASN A 56 -2.96 8.63 -18.71
C ASN A 56 -3.32 7.75 -17.76
N ASN A 57 -2.65 6.96 -17.28
CA ASN A 57 -3.08 6.12 -16.34
C ASN A 57 -2.81 6.59 -15.04
N GLU A 58 -3.09 7.77 -14.72
CA GLU A 58 -2.89 8.32 -13.43
C GLU A 58 -3.82 7.71 -12.43
N TYR A 59 -3.39 7.60 -11.22
CA TYR A 59 -4.19 7.04 -10.15
C TYR A 59 -4.19 7.98 -8.95
N GLU A 60 -5.18 7.79 -8.07
CA GLU A 60 -5.25 8.55 -6.85
C GLU A 60 -5.29 7.56 -5.70
N LEU A 61 -4.33 7.69 -4.79
CA LEU A 61 -4.26 6.81 -3.64
C LEU A 61 -5.28 7.25 -2.61
N ILE A 62 -6.07 6.31 -2.13
CA ILE A 62 -7.06 6.61 -1.11
C ILE A 62 -6.49 6.36 0.27
N SER A 63 -5.86 5.20 0.45
CA SER A 63 -5.31 4.90 1.76
C SER A 63 -4.25 3.82 1.68
N ILE A 64 -3.37 3.82 2.66
CA ILE A 64 -2.44 2.74 2.91
C ILE A 64 -2.75 2.26 4.31
N GLU A 65 -3.07 0.99 4.46
CA GLU A 65 -3.44 0.42 5.74
C GLU A 65 -2.51 -0.73 6.09
N LYS A 66 -2.22 -0.89 7.35
CA LYS A 66 -1.37 -1.94 7.84
C LYS A 66 -2.20 -2.83 8.73
N PHE A 67 -2.06 -4.13 8.63
CA PHE A 67 -2.84 -5.02 9.47
C PHE A 67 -2.19 -5.10 10.85
N ASN A 68 -2.98 -4.81 11.87
CA ASN A 68 -2.51 -4.89 13.25
C ASN A 68 -2.98 -6.23 13.78
N ARG A 69 -2.08 -7.22 13.83
CA ARG A 69 -2.51 -8.55 14.24
C ARG A 69 -2.83 -8.64 15.71
N PHE A 70 -2.36 -7.71 16.51
CA PHE A 70 -2.71 -7.74 17.93
C PHE A 70 -4.14 -7.25 18.14
N ALA A 71 -4.58 -6.31 17.31
CA ALA A 71 -5.93 -5.80 17.39
C ALA A 71 -6.84 -6.48 16.38
N ASP A 72 -6.27 -7.27 15.50
CA ASP A 72 -7.02 -8.01 14.48
C ASP A 72 -7.81 -7.07 13.61
N ARG A 73 -7.20 -6.02 13.15
CA ARG A 73 -7.87 -5.07 12.27
C ARG A 73 -6.87 -4.29 11.44
N TRP A 74 -7.36 -3.68 10.38
CA TRP A 74 -6.57 -2.81 9.54
C TRP A 74 -6.56 -1.41 10.12
N GLU A 75 -5.41 -0.78 10.07
CA GLU A 75 -5.27 0.57 10.58
C GLU A 75 -4.57 1.41 9.55
N GLU A 76 -5.05 2.64 9.36
CA GLU A 76 -4.45 3.51 8.39
C GLU A 76 -3.10 3.96 8.86
N GLU A 77 -2.14 3.97 7.97
CA GLU A 77 -0.80 4.36 8.34
C GLU A 77 -0.52 5.81 8.14
#